data_1e6068dabcb20c74242909d652bd7f2b
#
_entry.id   1e6068dabcb20c74242909d652bd7f2b
#
_cell.length_a   1.000
_cell.length_b   1.000
_cell.length_c   1.000
_cell.angle_alpha   90.00
_cell.angle_beta   90.00
_cell.angle_gamma   90.00
#
_symmetry.space_group_name_H-M   'P 1'
#
loop_
_entity.id
_entity.type
_entity.pdbx_description
1 polymer ?
#
loop_
_entity_poly.entity_id
_entity_poly.type
_entity_poly.pdbx_seq_one_letter_code
_entity_poly.pdbx_strand_id
1 'polypeptide(L)'
;MGVNCGRVGAVVLYLLFLIQGYVTADEPREPFWIFLTDKANGQNARVIWQASSFLHNDDELDLPVDPAYIARIEAAGLKLRTHSHWLNAISVEATSQERDWLAEQTFVRDIRPVMKFRRTPVPDVAIAQKAIVQADYGLAFEQLAQIEVVPLHNMGYRGEGVRIGLLDSGFDYSGHTAFGNMRLVAERDFVNGDDVVSNQDGQVVTGDESTSDQNSHGTQVLSLMAGYDPGRFIGAAPNAEYILAKTEDIAQEVQIEEDRWVAGLEWVVAMGAQVVNSSLGYNIWDDGSGYTFADLDGQTALTSQAAALAVRRGVVVVVAAGNEGDNDWRYVTVPADVDGVISVGAVARAPQGANALPEIAAFSSRGPTADGRIKPDVVAPGGFVRVVSSAEDYVNNRGTSFAAPLISGACALLLQIHPQWGPAEILAALKETAVDLGDAGPDTTYGWGLVDALAASGQAVDTPEQTVAGAPFPNPARTEVVHFPLDLVAQEAVALKVFDLVGNLVDEILERRFAAGSGQELQWEFAQRKNLANGLYFYHLQIGTKSHTGKIALVR
;
A
#
# COMPACT_ATOMS: atom_id res chain seq x y z
N MET A 1 -57.05 -9.55 79.99
CA MET A 1 -57.25 -8.31 79.24
C MET A 1 -55.93 -7.99 78.52
N GLY A 2 -55.89 -8.28 77.25
CA GLY A 2 -54.73 -8.08 76.47
C GLY A 2 -54.68 -6.68 75.85
N VAL A 3 -53.52 -6.09 75.82
CA VAL A 3 -53.28 -4.87 75.05
C VAL A 3 -52.17 -5.15 74.01
N ASN A 4 -52.57 -4.98 72.76
CA ASN A 4 -51.71 -5.05 71.53
C ASN A 4 -50.57 -4.02 71.58
N CYS A 5 -49.35 -4.47 71.43
CA CYS A 5 -48.20 -3.63 71.16
C CYS A 5 -47.47 -4.23 69.99
N GLY A 6 -47.83 -3.80 68.80
CA GLY A 6 -47.20 -4.31 67.56
C GLY A 6 -47.66 -3.56 66.34
N ARG A 7 -47.13 -2.35 66.05
CA ARG A 7 -47.26 -1.70 64.75
C ARG A 7 -46.47 -0.37 64.61
N VAL A 8 -45.28 -0.24 65.19
CA VAL A 8 -44.44 0.96 64.95
C VAL A 8 -43.04 0.62 64.40
N GLY A 9 -42.66 -0.69 64.38
CA GLY A 9 -41.34 -1.10 63.94
C GLY A 9 -41.15 -1.32 62.44
N ALA A 10 -42.23 -1.34 61.62
CA ALA A 10 -42.15 -1.75 60.24
C ALA A 10 -42.02 -0.60 59.19
N VAL A 11 -42.23 0.65 59.61
CA VAL A 11 -42.22 1.82 58.70
C VAL A 11 -40.84 2.49 58.66
N VAL A 12 -39.99 2.35 59.65
CA VAL A 12 -38.64 2.95 59.69
C VAL A 12 -37.60 2.09 58.91
N LEU A 13 -37.85 0.78 58.79
CA LEU A 13 -36.94 -0.10 58.00
C LEU A 13 -37.19 -0.02 56.50
N TYR A 14 -38.32 0.47 56.01
CA TYR A 14 -38.63 0.59 54.60
C TYR A 14 -38.12 1.90 53.98
N LEU A 15 -37.80 2.91 54.78
CA LEU A 15 -37.23 4.19 54.36
C LEU A 15 -35.67 4.16 54.30
N LEU A 16 -35.01 3.19 54.94
CA LEU A 16 -33.57 3.00 54.91
C LEU A 16 -33.11 2.11 53.77
N PHE A 17 -34.02 1.41 53.07
CA PHE A 17 -33.71 0.59 51.90
C PHE A 17 -33.89 1.30 50.52
N LEU A 18 -34.38 2.55 50.51
CA LEU A 18 -34.57 3.36 49.31
C LEU A 18 -33.44 4.38 49.05
N ILE A 19 -32.37 4.39 49.87
CA ILE A 19 -31.21 5.29 49.70
C ILE A 19 -29.93 4.52 49.27
N GLN A 20 -30.01 3.20 49.12
CA GLN A 20 -28.92 2.41 48.52
C GLN A 20 -29.32 1.94 47.14
N GLY A 21 -28.97 2.71 46.09
CA GLY A 21 -29.14 2.21 44.74
C GLY A 21 -29.21 3.23 43.62
N TYR A 22 -28.72 4.43 43.79
CA TYR A 22 -28.26 5.17 42.64
C TYR A 22 -26.75 4.92 42.51
N VAL A 23 -26.40 3.76 41.93
CA VAL A 23 -25.18 3.64 41.16
C VAL A 23 -25.44 4.59 40.00
N THR A 24 -24.88 5.79 40.02
CA THR A 24 -24.73 6.60 38.84
C THR A 24 -23.94 5.75 37.90
N ALA A 25 -24.58 5.25 36.83
CA ALA A 25 -23.82 4.69 35.71
C ALA A 25 -22.76 5.73 35.37
N ASP A 26 -21.50 5.36 35.40
CA ASP A 26 -20.43 6.23 34.91
C ASP A 26 -20.85 6.70 33.53
N GLU A 27 -20.86 8.02 33.33
CA GLU A 27 -21.15 8.60 32.02
C GLU A 27 -20.16 8.01 31.02
N PRO A 28 -20.62 7.49 29.87
CA PRO A 28 -19.70 6.89 28.90
C PRO A 28 -18.66 7.91 28.44
N ARG A 29 -17.41 7.50 28.43
CA ARG A 29 -16.31 8.31 27.90
C ARG A 29 -16.28 8.16 26.37
N GLU A 30 -16.15 9.28 25.69
CA GLU A 30 -16.01 9.34 24.24
C GLU A 30 -14.64 9.90 23.86
N PRO A 31 -14.08 9.52 22.72
CA PRO A 31 -12.78 10.00 22.27
C PRO A 31 -12.89 11.37 21.61
N PHE A 32 -11.95 12.29 21.96
CA PHE A 32 -11.86 13.63 21.42
C PHE A 32 -10.41 14.01 21.10
N TRP A 33 -10.20 14.72 19.97
CA TRP A 33 -9.00 15.47 19.71
C TRP A 33 -9.08 16.86 20.33
N ILE A 34 -8.10 17.20 21.14
CA ILE A 34 -7.95 18.48 21.82
C ILE A 34 -6.83 19.23 21.13
N PHE A 35 -7.18 20.21 20.30
CA PHE A 35 -6.21 21.05 19.60
C PHE A 35 -5.71 22.16 20.52
N LEU A 36 -4.41 22.36 20.59
CA LEU A 36 -3.77 23.26 21.54
C LEU A 36 -3.46 24.62 20.92
N THR A 37 -3.32 25.65 21.78
CA THR A 37 -3.06 27.03 21.35
C THR A 37 -1.63 27.25 20.86
N ASP A 38 -0.66 26.62 21.53
CA ASP A 38 0.77 26.78 21.29
C ASP A 38 1.54 25.50 21.61
N LYS A 39 2.79 25.45 21.18
CA LYS A 39 3.72 24.34 21.43
C LYS A 39 4.73 24.69 22.50
N ALA A 40 5.47 23.68 22.98
CA ALA A 40 6.57 23.87 23.94
C ALA A 40 7.58 24.90 23.44
N ASN A 41 7.92 25.89 24.28
CA ASN A 41 8.94 26.88 23.95
C ASN A 41 10.32 26.25 23.83
N GLY A 42 11.00 26.49 22.69
CA GLY A 42 12.14 25.76 22.12
C GLY A 42 13.44 25.59 22.91
N GLN A 43 13.54 25.93 24.21
CA GLN A 43 14.77 25.68 24.97
C GLN A 43 14.84 24.27 25.58
N ASN A 44 13.72 23.63 25.90
CA ASN A 44 13.69 22.26 26.45
C ASN A 44 13.40 21.18 25.41
N ALA A 45 12.92 21.55 24.21
CA ALA A 45 12.56 20.60 23.17
C ALA A 45 13.75 20.02 22.39
N ARG A 46 14.88 20.74 22.35
CA ARG A 46 16.08 20.32 21.57
C ARG A 46 16.82 19.09 22.08
N VAL A 47 16.53 18.61 23.27
CA VAL A 47 17.26 17.49 23.88
C VAL A 47 16.75 16.11 23.43
N ILE A 48 15.54 16.02 22.90
CA ILE A 48 14.87 14.74 22.60
C ILE A 48 14.99 14.31 21.13
N TRP A 49 15.31 15.21 20.19
CA TRP A 49 15.27 14.95 18.75
C TRP A 49 16.57 15.24 17.99
N GLN A 50 17.68 14.64 18.39
CA GLN A 50 18.95 14.74 17.64
C GLN A 50 19.15 13.72 16.51
N ALA A 51 18.13 12.98 16.08
CA ALA A 51 18.30 11.84 15.16
C ALA A 51 17.90 12.06 13.69
N SER A 52 17.33 13.20 13.27
CA SER A 52 16.94 13.35 11.86
C SER A 52 17.51 14.61 11.22
N SER A 53 18.63 14.46 10.51
CA SER A 53 19.35 15.53 9.79
C SER A 53 18.85 15.76 8.34
N PHE A 54 17.71 15.23 7.95
CA PHE A 54 17.25 15.22 6.54
C PHE A 54 16.01 16.04 6.24
N LEU A 55 15.35 16.65 7.24
CA LEU A 55 14.12 17.40 7.01
C LEU A 55 14.37 18.92 6.93
N HIS A 56 13.78 19.56 5.93
CA HIS A 56 13.83 21.01 5.71
C HIS A 56 13.17 21.77 6.88
N ASN A 57 13.77 22.90 7.22
CA ASN A 57 13.47 23.81 8.33
C ASN A 57 12.01 24.32 8.37
N ASP A 58 11.09 23.57 8.93
CA ASP A 58 9.91 24.12 9.60
C ASP A 58 10.04 23.82 11.09
N ASP A 59 10.95 24.52 11.76
CA ASP A 59 11.31 24.33 13.17
C ASP A 59 10.09 24.33 14.13
N GLU A 60 8.97 24.90 13.71
CA GLU A 60 7.76 25.04 14.54
C GLU A 60 6.84 23.80 14.51
N LEU A 61 6.78 23.09 13.38
CA LEU A 61 5.96 21.87 13.26
C LEU A 61 6.56 20.69 14.03
N ASP A 62 7.89 20.64 14.16
CA ASP A 62 8.60 19.56 14.86
C ASP A 62 8.71 19.77 16.37
N LEU A 63 8.28 20.93 16.87
CA LEU A 63 8.23 21.13 18.31
C LEU A 63 7.20 20.17 18.94
N PRO A 64 7.54 19.50 20.04
CA PRO A 64 6.63 18.62 20.72
C PRO A 64 5.41 19.38 21.28
N VAL A 65 4.33 18.68 21.47
CA VAL A 65 3.22 19.15 22.33
C VAL A 65 3.80 19.52 23.69
N ASP A 66 3.36 20.64 24.27
CA ASP A 66 3.89 21.09 25.56
C ASP A 66 3.63 20.03 26.65
N PRO A 67 4.69 19.45 27.26
CA PRO A 67 4.54 18.45 28.30
C PRO A 67 3.72 18.93 29.50
N ALA A 68 3.67 20.26 29.73
CA ALA A 68 2.85 20.83 30.81
C ALA A 68 1.34 20.66 30.52
N TYR A 69 0.92 20.69 29.26
CA TYR A 69 -0.47 20.45 28.88
C TYR A 69 -0.84 18.98 29.01
N ILE A 70 0.05 18.07 28.61
CA ILE A 70 -0.10 16.62 28.81
C ILE A 70 -0.27 16.34 30.32
N ALA A 71 0.64 16.85 31.16
CA ALA A 71 0.57 16.66 32.61
C ALA A 71 -0.72 17.23 33.26
N ARG A 72 -1.24 18.34 32.73
CA ARG A 72 -2.51 18.91 33.21
C ARG A 72 -3.72 18.05 32.87
N ILE A 73 -3.74 17.47 31.68
CA ILE A 73 -4.79 16.54 31.22
C ILE A 73 -4.77 15.27 32.07
N GLU A 74 -3.59 14.69 32.30
CA GLU A 74 -3.41 13.50 33.14
C GLU A 74 -3.76 13.77 34.60
N ALA A 75 -3.38 14.93 35.16
CA ALA A 75 -3.72 15.34 36.52
C ALA A 75 -5.24 15.56 36.71
N ALA A 76 -5.96 15.88 35.65
CA ALA A 76 -7.42 15.95 35.66
C ALA A 76 -8.10 14.57 35.57
N GLY A 77 -7.33 13.48 35.48
CA GLY A 77 -7.84 12.10 35.43
C GLY A 77 -8.35 11.67 34.05
N LEU A 78 -8.05 12.43 33.01
CA LEU A 78 -8.39 12.08 31.65
C LEU A 78 -7.44 11.01 31.11
N LYS A 79 -7.98 10.04 30.38
CA LYS A 79 -7.18 8.99 29.75
C LYS A 79 -6.63 9.49 28.44
N LEU A 80 -5.29 9.65 28.40
CA LEU A 80 -4.57 9.97 27.18
C LEU A 80 -4.60 8.76 26.23
N ARG A 81 -4.88 9.00 24.94
CA ARG A 81 -4.82 7.99 23.87
C ARG A 81 -3.53 8.14 23.07
N THR A 82 -3.33 9.32 22.48
CA THR A 82 -2.11 9.68 21.73
C THR A 82 -1.97 11.21 21.66
N HIS A 83 -0.88 11.69 21.06
CA HIS A 83 -0.71 13.09 20.73
C HIS A 83 -0.04 13.23 19.37
N SER A 84 -0.34 14.32 18.68
CA SER A 84 0.24 14.68 17.38
C SER A 84 1.05 15.95 17.51
N HIS A 85 2.32 15.89 17.13
CA HIS A 85 3.18 17.07 17.07
C HIS A 85 2.75 18.01 15.96
N TRP A 86 2.42 17.47 14.79
CA TRP A 86 2.07 18.26 13.63
C TRP A 86 0.74 18.98 13.77
N LEU A 87 -0.25 18.33 14.30
CA LEU A 87 -1.56 18.91 14.55
C LEU A 87 -1.58 19.80 15.80
N ASN A 88 -0.53 19.73 16.64
CA ASN A 88 -0.47 20.33 17.97
C ASN A 88 -1.70 19.96 18.79
N ALA A 89 -1.95 18.66 18.92
CA ALA A 89 -3.18 18.14 19.48
C ALA A 89 -2.94 16.89 20.34
N ILE A 90 -3.86 16.63 21.27
CA ILE A 90 -3.87 15.48 22.18
C ILE A 90 -5.21 14.77 22.01
N SER A 91 -5.19 13.45 21.81
CA SER A 91 -6.40 12.62 21.80
C SER A 91 -6.64 12.03 23.19
N VAL A 92 -7.87 12.17 23.69
CA VAL A 92 -8.28 11.72 25.03
C VAL A 92 -9.64 11.03 25.01
N GLU A 93 -9.91 10.17 26.00
CA GLU A 93 -11.25 9.70 26.31
C GLU A 93 -11.84 10.60 27.41
N ALA A 94 -12.99 11.23 27.14
CA ALA A 94 -13.64 12.16 28.09
C ALA A 94 -15.15 11.98 28.13
N THR A 95 -15.75 12.22 29.32
CA THR A 95 -17.19 12.42 29.49
C THR A 95 -17.61 13.80 28.95
N SER A 96 -18.91 14.03 28.76
CA SER A 96 -19.41 15.36 28.36
C SER A 96 -18.98 16.46 29.36
N GLN A 97 -18.95 16.17 30.65
CA GLN A 97 -18.53 17.11 31.67
C GLN A 97 -17.03 17.42 31.61
N GLU A 98 -16.20 16.40 31.36
CA GLU A 98 -14.76 16.55 31.20
C GLU A 98 -14.41 17.32 29.90
N ARG A 99 -15.17 17.07 28.82
CA ARG A 99 -15.04 17.84 27.56
C ARG A 99 -15.38 19.32 27.79
N ASP A 100 -16.45 19.63 28.48
CA ASP A 100 -16.84 21.00 28.78
C ASP A 100 -15.78 21.70 29.65
N TRP A 101 -15.19 20.98 30.62
CA TRP A 101 -14.05 21.47 31.38
C TRP A 101 -12.83 21.75 30.51
N LEU A 102 -12.52 20.85 29.53
CA LEU A 102 -11.44 21.05 28.58
C LEU A 102 -11.67 22.30 27.73
N ALA A 103 -12.90 22.55 27.28
CA ALA A 103 -13.24 23.71 26.45
C ALA A 103 -13.03 25.06 27.17
N GLU A 104 -13.03 25.05 28.51
CA GLU A 104 -12.76 26.24 29.33
C GLU A 104 -11.27 26.50 29.56
N GLN A 105 -10.40 25.56 29.18
CA GLN A 105 -8.96 25.70 29.40
C GLN A 105 -8.32 26.67 28.38
N THR A 106 -7.49 27.59 28.86
CA THR A 106 -6.84 28.60 28.04
C THR A 106 -5.83 28.04 27.01
N PHE A 107 -5.36 26.80 27.23
CA PHE A 107 -4.46 26.10 26.34
C PHE A 107 -5.18 25.27 25.27
N VAL A 108 -6.50 25.19 25.33
CA VAL A 108 -7.34 24.50 24.34
C VAL A 108 -7.84 25.50 23.31
N ARG A 109 -7.56 25.24 22.03
CA ARG A 109 -8.02 26.05 20.90
C ARG A 109 -9.32 25.54 20.32
N ASP A 110 -9.45 24.20 20.19
CA ASP A 110 -10.59 23.52 19.57
C ASP A 110 -10.71 22.09 20.14
N ILE A 111 -11.91 21.52 20.10
CA ILE A 111 -12.17 20.14 20.50
C ILE A 111 -13.01 19.50 19.40
N ARG A 112 -12.56 18.38 18.86
CA ARG A 112 -13.29 17.61 17.84
C ARG A 112 -13.49 16.19 18.29
N PRO A 113 -14.65 15.56 18.02
CA PRO A 113 -14.83 14.14 18.24
C PRO A 113 -13.88 13.35 17.34
N VAL A 114 -13.33 12.25 17.85
CA VAL A 114 -12.66 11.27 17.00
C VAL A 114 -13.72 10.47 16.30
N MET A 115 -13.58 10.31 15.02
CA MET A 115 -14.59 9.73 14.14
C MET A 115 -14.43 8.18 14.03
N LYS A 116 -15.49 7.35 13.78
CA LYS A 116 -15.50 5.86 13.77
C LYS A 116 -15.67 5.30 12.34
N PHE A 117 -15.01 4.18 11.94
CA PHE A 117 -14.96 3.66 10.56
C PHE A 117 -15.34 2.19 10.36
N ARG A 118 -15.67 1.79 9.12
CA ARG A 118 -15.86 0.40 8.69
C ARG A 118 -15.18 0.12 7.33
N ARG A 119 -14.42 -0.99 7.25
CA ARG A 119 -13.84 -1.49 6.02
C ARG A 119 -14.83 -2.43 5.32
N THR A 120 -15.03 -2.29 4.00
CA THR A 120 -15.77 -3.27 3.19
C THR A 120 -14.79 -4.30 2.64
N PRO A 121 -14.86 -5.59 3.05
CA PRO A 121 -13.97 -6.61 2.51
C PRO A 121 -14.25 -6.83 1.01
N VAL A 122 -13.20 -6.85 0.19
CA VAL A 122 -13.29 -7.29 -1.21
C VAL A 122 -13.17 -8.81 -1.23
N PRO A 123 -14.19 -9.58 -1.67
CA PRO A 123 -14.14 -11.04 -1.64
C PRO A 123 -13.01 -11.59 -2.51
N ASP A 124 -12.28 -12.59 -1.99
CA ASP A 124 -11.24 -13.31 -2.72
C ASP A 124 -11.81 -14.09 -3.90
N VAL A 125 -11.12 -14.06 -5.02
CA VAL A 125 -11.42 -14.90 -6.18
C VAL A 125 -10.25 -15.86 -6.38
N ALA A 126 -10.39 -17.07 -5.89
CA ALA A 126 -9.47 -18.16 -6.19
C ALA A 126 -9.67 -18.59 -7.65
N ILE A 127 -8.82 -18.15 -8.55
CA ILE A 127 -8.75 -18.62 -9.93
C ILE A 127 -7.44 -19.39 -10.08
N ALA A 128 -7.54 -20.72 -10.15
CA ALA A 128 -6.42 -21.57 -10.52
C ALA A 128 -6.04 -21.31 -11.99
N GLN A 129 -4.95 -20.60 -12.24
CA GLN A 129 -4.37 -20.46 -13.56
C GLN A 129 -2.99 -21.13 -13.64
N LYS A 130 -2.75 -21.80 -14.77
CA LYS A 130 -1.50 -22.44 -15.11
C LYS A 130 -0.39 -21.38 -15.22
N ALA A 131 0.63 -21.47 -14.37
CA ALA A 131 1.70 -20.48 -14.27
C ALA A 131 2.46 -20.32 -15.59
N ILE A 132 2.63 -19.07 -16.02
CA ILE A 132 3.59 -18.67 -17.06
C ILE A 132 4.81 -18.10 -16.31
N VAL A 133 5.92 -18.83 -16.34
CA VAL A 133 7.16 -18.44 -15.65
C VAL A 133 7.95 -17.50 -16.57
N GLN A 134 8.22 -16.27 -16.15
CA GLN A 134 9.25 -15.42 -16.75
C GLN A 134 10.45 -15.33 -15.78
N ALA A 135 11.67 -15.36 -16.35
CA ALA A 135 12.86 -15.87 -15.67
C ALA A 135 13.18 -15.27 -14.28
N ASP A 136 12.99 -13.98 -14.03
CA ASP A 136 13.35 -13.37 -12.74
C ASP A 136 12.14 -12.93 -11.91
N TYR A 137 11.08 -12.46 -12.54
CA TYR A 137 9.90 -11.89 -11.87
C TYR A 137 8.83 -12.92 -11.56
N GLY A 138 8.90 -14.10 -12.20
CA GLY A 138 7.89 -15.14 -12.02
C GLY A 138 6.48 -14.61 -12.30
N LEU A 139 5.60 -14.80 -11.33
CA LEU A 139 4.19 -14.43 -11.44
C LEU A 139 3.91 -12.92 -11.28
N ALA A 140 4.88 -12.16 -10.77
CA ALA A 140 4.76 -10.70 -10.61
C ALA A 140 5.14 -9.90 -11.86
N PHE A 141 5.65 -10.56 -12.91
CA PHE A 141 6.14 -9.87 -14.11
C PHE A 141 5.11 -8.91 -14.72
N GLU A 142 3.90 -9.39 -14.95
CA GLU A 142 2.93 -8.62 -15.73
C GLU A 142 2.43 -7.37 -15.01
N GLN A 143 2.29 -7.40 -13.68
CA GLN A 143 1.89 -6.22 -12.91
C GLN A 143 2.97 -5.14 -12.91
N LEU A 144 4.24 -5.50 -12.94
CA LEU A 144 5.36 -4.56 -13.05
C LEU A 144 5.61 -4.09 -14.49
N ALA A 145 5.44 -4.98 -15.46
CA ALA A 145 5.57 -4.65 -16.87
C ALA A 145 4.45 -3.70 -17.34
N GLN A 146 3.24 -3.84 -16.78
CA GLN A 146 2.10 -3.00 -17.14
C GLN A 146 2.29 -1.52 -16.76
N ILE A 147 3.14 -1.24 -15.76
CA ILE A 147 3.52 0.12 -15.33
C ILE A 147 4.98 0.47 -15.67
N GLU A 148 5.60 -0.26 -16.61
CA GLU A 148 6.96 -0.03 -17.12
C GLU A 148 8.06 0.06 -16.03
N VAL A 149 7.93 -0.69 -14.93
CA VAL A 149 8.95 -0.81 -13.89
C VAL A 149 10.08 -1.76 -14.31
N VAL A 150 9.78 -2.80 -15.09
CA VAL A 150 10.78 -3.82 -15.51
C VAL A 150 11.96 -3.21 -16.26
N PRO A 151 11.79 -2.27 -17.20
CA PRO A 151 12.92 -1.60 -17.85
C PRO A 151 13.83 -0.86 -16.88
N LEU A 152 13.27 -0.19 -15.85
CA LEU A 152 14.06 0.50 -14.83
C LEU A 152 14.89 -0.48 -13.99
N HIS A 153 14.32 -1.63 -13.64
CA HIS A 153 15.06 -2.69 -12.97
C HIS A 153 16.22 -3.23 -13.84
N ASN A 154 16.01 -3.35 -15.15
CA ASN A 154 17.05 -3.79 -16.08
C ASN A 154 18.20 -2.76 -16.20
N MET A 155 17.89 -1.47 -15.98
CA MET A 155 18.89 -0.40 -15.90
C MET A 155 19.60 -0.34 -14.53
N GLY A 156 19.18 -1.18 -13.55
CA GLY A 156 19.77 -1.26 -12.21
C GLY A 156 19.06 -0.43 -11.15
N TYR A 157 17.97 0.25 -11.48
CA TYR A 157 17.20 1.04 -10.50
C TYR A 157 16.21 0.12 -9.77
N ARG A 158 16.40 -0.06 -8.46
CA ARG A 158 15.61 -0.97 -7.60
C ARG A 158 15.25 -0.36 -6.24
N GLY A 159 15.41 0.95 -6.09
CA GLY A 159 15.07 1.72 -4.89
C GLY A 159 16.21 1.91 -3.90
N GLU A 160 17.48 1.64 -4.28
CA GLU A 160 18.62 1.86 -3.39
C GLU A 160 18.71 3.30 -2.88
N GLY A 161 18.89 3.43 -1.55
CA GLY A 161 19.05 4.72 -0.89
C GLY A 161 17.73 5.47 -0.63
N VAL A 162 16.59 4.86 -0.93
CA VAL A 162 15.26 5.41 -0.66
C VAL A 162 14.60 4.65 0.48
N ARG A 163 13.98 5.38 1.42
CA ARG A 163 13.18 4.82 2.52
C ARG A 163 11.71 4.93 2.23
N ILE A 164 11.02 3.79 2.35
CA ILE A 164 9.57 3.67 2.22
C ILE A 164 8.97 3.36 3.59
N GLY A 165 8.09 4.24 4.08
CA GLY A 165 7.26 3.98 5.25
C GLY A 165 5.95 3.32 4.83
N LEU A 166 5.49 2.30 5.55
CA LEU A 166 4.20 1.66 5.34
C LEU A 166 3.33 1.80 6.58
N LEU A 167 2.07 2.19 6.37
CA LEU A 167 1.02 2.19 7.38
C LEU A 167 -0.01 1.14 6.96
N ASP A 168 -0.21 0.09 7.78
CA ASP A 168 -1.13 -1.02 7.47
C ASP A 168 -1.55 -1.79 8.75
N SER A 169 -2.28 -2.88 8.57
CA SER A 169 -2.83 -3.71 9.65
C SER A 169 -1.81 -4.59 10.37
N GLY A 170 -0.60 -4.71 9.85
CA GLY A 170 0.48 -5.53 10.39
C GLY A 170 1.25 -6.27 9.30
N PHE A 171 2.39 -6.91 9.66
CA PHE A 171 3.32 -7.46 8.70
C PHE A 171 3.93 -8.76 9.22
N ASP A 172 3.81 -9.85 8.44
CA ASP A 172 4.51 -11.11 8.66
C ASP A 172 5.51 -11.33 7.52
N TYR A 173 6.70 -10.77 7.69
CA TYR A 173 7.81 -10.93 6.77
C TYR A 173 8.81 -12.01 7.23
N SER A 174 8.66 -12.47 8.47
CA SER A 174 9.58 -13.42 9.10
C SER A 174 9.40 -14.83 8.53
N GLY A 175 10.45 -15.37 7.96
CA GLY A 175 10.46 -16.75 7.44
C GLY A 175 10.05 -16.90 5.98
N HIS A 176 9.38 -15.93 5.35
CA HIS A 176 9.08 -16.02 3.93
C HIS A 176 10.30 -15.65 3.06
N THR A 177 10.62 -16.50 2.07
CA THR A 177 11.80 -16.33 1.20
C THR A 177 11.81 -15.00 0.46
N ALA A 178 10.64 -14.48 0.08
CA ALA A 178 10.53 -13.20 -0.61
C ALA A 178 11.03 -12.00 0.19
N PHE A 179 11.09 -12.08 1.52
CA PHE A 179 11.56 -10.99 2.37
C PHE A 179 12.99 -11.19 2.90
N GLY A 180 13.66 -12.28 2.50
CA GLY A 180 15.01 -12.61 2.99
C GLY A 180 16.08 -11.54 2.73
N ASN A 181 15.88 -10.67 1.74
CA ASN A 181 16.79 -9.57 1.40
C ASN A 181 16.25 -8.19 1.78
N MET A 182 15.04 -8.11 2.37
CA MET A 182 14.43 -6.84 2.77
C MET A 182 15.30 -6.09 3.77
N ARG A 183 15.46 -4.79 3.57
CA ARG A 183 16.20 -3.89 4.46
C ARG A 183 15.23 -3.18 5.40
N LEU A 184 14.95 -3.80 6.54
CA LEU A 184 14.13 -3.19 7.58
C LEU A 184 14.96 -2.18 8.38
N VAL A 185 14.48 -0.94 8.50
CA VAL A 185 15.09 0.15 9.29
C VAL A 185 14.50 0.18 10.69
N ALA A 186 13.17 0.17 10.78
CA ALA A 186 12.43 0.22 12.03
C ALA A 186 11.01 -0.35 11.84
N GLU A 187 10.42 -0.81 12.93
CA GLU A 187 9.03 -1.21 12.99
C GLU A 187 8.38 -0.76 14.29
N ARG A 188 7.08 -0.51 14.28
CA ARG A 188 6.32 -0.12 15.46
C ARG A 188 4.85 -0.50 15.34
N ASP A 189 4.28 -1.03 16.42
CA ASP A 189 2.87 -1.33 16.57
C ASP A 189 2.17 -0.22 17.37
N PHE A 190 1.32 0.57 16.72
CA PHE A 190 0.49 1.62 17.34
C PHE A 190 -0.81 1.07 17.89
N VAL A 191 -1.15 -0.20 17.59
CA VAL A 191 -2.33 -0.88 18.11
C VAL A 191 -2.08 -1.34 19.53
N ASN A 192 -0.93 -2.03 19.76
CA ASN A 192 -0.55 -2.59 21.05
C ASN A 192 0.46 -1.73 21.82
N GLY A 193 1.08 -0.74 21.15
CA GLY A 193 2.03 0.19 21.77
C GLY A 193 3.43 -0.37 21.95
N ASP A 194 3.84 -1.32 21.12
CA ASP A 194 5.15 -1.96 21.13
C ASP A 194 5.85 -1.95 19.75
N ASP A 195 6.86 -2.78 19.54
CA ASP A 195 7.60 -2.86 18.28
C ASP A 195 7.38 -4.20 17.54
N VAL A 196 6.30 -4.93 17.84
CA VAL A 196 5.96 -6.21 17.19
C VAL A 196 4.82 -6.00 16.19
N VAL A 197 5.14 -5.90 14.91
CA VAL A 197 4.17 -5.63 13.84
C VAL A 197 3.46 -6.87 13.29
N SER A 198 3.92 -8.08 13.67
CA SER A 198 3.24 -9.35 13.36
C SER A 198 2.05 -9.60 14.29
N ASN A 199 1.35 -10.74 14.08
CA ASN A 199 0.25 -11.16 14.95
C ASN A 199 0.72 -11.40 16.38
N GLN A 200 -0.08 -10.98 17.35
CA GLN A 200 0.14 -11.19 18.77
C GLN A 200 -1.04 -11.92 19.43
N ASP A 201 -0.83 -12.47 20.62
CA ASP A 201 -1.86 -13.16 21.40
C ASP A 201 -3.10 -12.26 21.62
N GLY A 202 -4.27 -12.77 21.28
CA GLY A 202 -5.53 -12.05 21.42
C GLY A 202 -5.95 -11.23 20.19
N GLN A 203 -5.13 -11.13 19.17
CA GLN A 203 -5.51 -10.56 17.88
C GLN A 203 -6.29 -11.57 17.04
N VAL A 204 -7.13 -11.06 16.13
CA VAL A 204 -7.97 -11.92 15.29
C VAL A 204 -7.10 -12.73 14.35
N VAL A 205 -7.06 -14.03 14.60
CA VAL A 205 -6.61 -15.04 13.66
C VAL A 205 -7.87 -15.83 13.28
N THR A 206 -8.45 -15.52 12.13
CA THR A 206 -9.57 -16.34 11.66
C THR A 206 -9.00 -17.52 10.91
N GLY A 207 -9.52 -18.72 11.16
CA GLY A 207 -9.07 -19.95 10.48
C GLY A 207 -9.49 -20.05 9.01
N ASP A 208 -9.88 -18.94 8.39
CA ASP A 208 -10.20 -18.84 6.97
C ASP A 208 -9.02 -18.12 6.28
N GLU A 209 -8.27 -18.87 5.47
CA GLU A 209 -6.98 -18.44 4.86
C GLU A 209 -7.09 -17.21 3.95
N SER A 210 -8.27 -16.65 3.75
CA SER A 210 -8.48 -15.74 2.65
C SER A 210 -8.31 -14.24 2.96
N THR A 211 -8.59 -13.71 4.16
CA THR A 211 -8.51 -12.24 4.35
C THR A 211 -8.41 -11.75 5.79
N SER A 212 -8.30 -12.61 6.76
CA SER A 212 -8.72 -12.24 8.10
C SER A 212 -7.67 -12.38 9.20
N ASP A 213 -6.42 -12.62 8.83
CA ASP A 213 -5.31 -12.48 9.78
C ASP A 213 -4.90 -11.02 9.86
N GLN A 214 -4.70 -10.54 11.08
CA GLN A 214 -4.32 -9.15 11.40
C GLN A 214 -3.16 -8.63 10.52
N ASN A 215 -2.15 -9.47 10.24
CA ASN A 215 -0.97 -9.11 9.46
C ASN A 215 -1.07 -9.44 7.95
N SER A 216 -2.14 -10.07 7.49
CA SER A 216 -2.23 -10.60 6.13
C SER A 216 -2.19 -9.47 5.08
N HIS A 217 -3.02 -8.44 5.25
CA HIS A 217 -3.12 -7.36 4.27
C HIS A 217 -1.81 -6.57 4.14
N GLY A 218 -1.21 -6.14 5.24
CA GLY A 218 0.05 -5.40 5.20
C GLY A 218 1.22 -6.22 4.67
N THR A 219 1.26 -7.55 4.94
CA THR A 219 2.25 -8.47 4.36
C THR A 219 2.14 -8.50 2.83
N GLN A 220 0.92 -8.60 2.31
CA GLN A 220 0.65 -8.61 0.88
C GLN A 220 1.04 -7.27 0.23
N VAL A 221 0.68 -6.15 0.83
CA VAL A 221 1.06 -4.80 0.40
C VAL A 221 2.58 -4.62 0.39
N LEU A 222 3.26 -5.00 1.47
CA LEU A 222 4.72 -4.95 1.58
C LEU A 222 5.40 -5.76 0.46
N SER A 223 4.85 -6.91 0.12
CA SER A 223 5.43 -7.80 -0.90
C SER A 223 5.54 -7.12 -2.27
N LEU A 224 4.56 -6.29 -2.64
CA LEU A 224 4.53 -5.61 -3.94
C LEU A 224 5.66 -4.59 -4.12
N MET A 225 6.29 -4.17 -3.03
CA MET A 225 7.46 -3.29 -3.04
C MET A 225 8.75 -4.05 -2.70
N ALA A 226 8.79 -4.73 -1.55
CA ALA A 226 9.98 -5.31 -0.95
C ALA A 226 10.32 -6.73 -1.41
N GLY A 227 9.35 -7.43 -2.00
CA GLY A 227 9.51 -8.86 -2.32
C GLY A 227 10.68 -9.13 -3.26
N TYR A 228 11.49 -10.15 -2.95
CA TYR A 228 12.60 -10.59 -3.78
C TYR A 228 12.84 -12.10 -3.66
N ASP A 229 12.19 -12.86 -4.53
CA ASP A 229 12.36 -14.31 -4.71
C ASP A 229 12.55 -14.61 -6.20
N PRO A 230 13.79 -14.46 -6.71
CA PRO A 230 14.09 -14.57 -8.13
C PRO A 230 13.59 -15.89 -8.74
N GLY A 231 12.91 -15.79 -9.88
CA GLY A 231 12.23 -16.89 -10.54
C GLY A 231 10.80 -17.13 -10.08
N ARG A 232 10.35 -16.51 -8.98
CA ARG A 232 9.00 -16.65 -8.44
C ARG A 232 8.27 -15.32 -8.25
N PHE A 233 8.96 -14.30 -7.69
CA PHE A 233 8.35 -13.03 -7.36
C PHE A 233 9.40 -11.93 -7.15
N ILE A 234 9.23 -10.75 -7.77
CA ILE A 234 9.98 -9.53 -7.47
C ILE A 234 9.00 -8.36 -7.36
N GLY A 235 9.13 -7.59 -6.29
CA GLY A 235 8.39 -6.35 -6.05
C GLY A 235 8.97 -5.15 -6.81
N ALA A 236 8.33 -3.98 -6.70
CA ALA A 236 8.69 -2.80 -7.47
C ALA A 236 9.96 -2.08 -6.96
N ALA A 237 10.33 -2.22 -5.67
CA ALA A 237 11.51 -1.56 -5.09
C ALA A 237 12.27 -2.49 -4.13
N PRO A 238 12.74 -3.68 -4.58
CA PRO A 238 13.25 -4.72 -3.68
C PRO A 238 14.53 -4.32 -2.92
N ASN A 239 15.22 -3.26 -3.32
CA ASN A 239 16.44 -2.77 -2.67
C ASN A 239 16.23 -1.48 -1.87
N ALA A 240 14.99 -0.99 -1.71
CA ALA A 240 14.66 0.13 -0.83
C ALA A 240 14.81 -0.27 0.66
N GLU A 241 14.87 0.73 1.53
CA GLU A 241 14.81 0.57 2.98
C GLU A 241 13.35 0.73 3.45
N TYR A 242 12.91 -0.09 4.41
CA TYR A 242 11.51 -0.16 4.84
C TYR A 242 11.34 0.23 6.31
N ILE A 243 10.29 0.98 6.60
CA ILE A 243 9.84 1.36 7.94
C ILE A 243 8.39 0.93 8.05
N LEU A 244 8.05 0.07 9.03
CA LEU A 244 6.74 -0.55 9.14
C LEU A 244 5.99 -0.02 10.36
N ALA A 245 4.80 0.54 10.13
CA ALA A 245 3.90 1.02 11.17
C ALA A 245 2.59 0.24 11.11
N LYS A 246 2.28 -0.53 12.17
CA LYS A 246 1.00 -1.19 12.32
C LYS A 246 0.03 -0.22 12.98
N THR A 247 -0.96 0.24 12.22
CA THR A 247 -1.90 1.29 12.62
C THR A 247 -3.34 0.83 12.72
N GLU A 248 -3.69 -0.31 12.10
CA GLU A 248 -5.04 -0.85 12.01
C GLU A 248 -5.22 -2.10 12.87
N ASP A 249 -6.41 -2.23 13.49
CA ASP A 249 -6.88 -3.44 14.15
C ASP A 249 -8.08 -3.99 13.37
N ILE A 250 -7.89 -5.08 12.63
CA ILE A 250 -8.95 -5.65 11.79
C ILE A 250 -10.14 -6.24 12.57
N ALA A 251 -10.01 -6.39 13.89
CA ALA A 251 -11.08 -6.92 14.74
C ALA A 251 -12.18 -5.89 14.99
N GLN A 252 -11.87 -4.61 14.90
CA GLN A 252 -12.75 -3.51 15.27
C GLN A 252 -12.41 -2.30 14.41
N GLU A 253 -13.29 -1.91 13.53
CA GLU A 253 -13.16 -0.65 12.81
C GLU A 253 -13.64 0.50 13.72
N VAL A 254 -12.70 1.06 14.47
CA VAL A 254 -12.96 2.05 15.51
C VAL A 254 -12.18 3.33 15.25
N GLN A 255 -12.74 4.45 15.70
CA GLN A 255 -12.19 5.81 15.57
C GLN A 255 -10.70 5.97 15.94
N ILE A 256 -10.14 5.04 16.72
CA ILE A 256 -8.75 5.08 17.14
C ILE A 256 -7.77 4.86 15.96
N GLU A 257 -8.24 4.33 14.85
CA GLU A 257 -7.39 4.04 13.69
C GLU A 257 -6.90 5.31 13.01
N GLU A 258 -7.72 6.38 12.93
CA GLU A 258 -7.23 7.69 12.48
C GLU A 258 -6.14 8.24 13.39
N ASP A 259 -6.31 8.12 14.71
CA ASP A 259 -5.29 8.56 15.68
C ASP A 259 -3.98 7.80 15.46
N ARG A 260 -4.07 6.48 15.31
CA ARG A 260 -2.92 5.60 15.06
C ARG A 260 -2.29 5.88 13.72
N TRP A 261 -3.11 6.11 12.68
CA TRP A 261 -2.65 6.46 11.35
C TRP A 261 -1.84 7.77 11.37
N VAL A 262 -2.35 8.82 12.04
CA VAL A 262 -1.64 10.10 12.19
C VAL A 262 -0.33 9.90 12.95
N ALA A 263 -0.36 9.18 14.07
CA ALA A 263 0.85 8.90 14.86
C ALA A 263 1.86 8.05 14.07
N GLY A 264 1.38 7.06 13.31
CA GLY A 264 2.20 6.21 12.44
C GLY A 264 2.86 7.01 11.33
N LEU A 265 2.11 7.90 10.65
CA LEU A 265 2.64 8.78 9.62
C LEU A 265 3.75 9.69 10.16
N GLU A 266 3.50 10.37 11.28
CA GLU A 266 4.51 11.22 11.92
C GLU A 266 5.77 10.43 12.26
N TRP A 267 5.61 9.21 12.78
CA TRP A 267 6.72 8.37 13.18
C TRP A 267 7.53 7.86 11.98
N VAL A 268 6.92 7.35 10.91
CA VAL A 268 7.68 6.89 9.73
C VAL A 268 8.42 8.05 9.07
N VAL A 269 7.84 9.25 9.05
CA VAL A 269 8.52 10.45 8.54
C VAL A 269 9.69 10.85 9.43
N ALA A 270 9.54 10.79 10.75
CA ALA A 270 10.63 11.03 11.70
C ALA A 270 11.77 10.00 11.57
N MET A 271 11.46 8.75 11.15
CA MET A 271 12.45 7.73 10.82
C MET A 271 13.10 7.95 9.44
N GLY A 272 12.72 8.99 8.71
CA GLY A 272 13.32 9.41 7.46
C GLY A 272 12.68 8.79 6.22
N ALA A 273 11.41 8.41 6.25
CA ALA A 273 10.68 7.98 5.08
C ALA A 273 10.60 9.12 4.04
N GLN A 274 10.97 8.81 2.80
CA GLN A 274 10.88 9.71 1.65
C GLN A 274 9.62 9.42 0.83
N VAL A 275 9.17 8.17 0.87
CA VAL A 275 7.88 7.72 0.32
C VAL A 275 7.09 7.09 1.46
N VAL A 276 5.80 7.36 1.52
CA VAL A 276 4.86 6.69 2.43
C VAL A 276 3.79 6.01 1.61
N ASN A 277 3.59 4.71 1.84
CA ASN A 277 2.46 3.94 1.31
C ASN A 277 1.39 3.79 2.37
N SER A 278 0.17 4.19 2.08
CA SER A 278 -1.01 3.90 2.86
C SER A 278 -2.04 3.18 1.99
N SER A 279 -2.16 1.88 2.19
CA SER A 279 -3.18 1.07 1.52
C SER A 279 -4.49 1.05 2.32
N LEU A 280 -4.76 2.12 3.04
CA LEU A 280 -5.87 2.33 3.95
C LEU A 280 -6.71 3.52 3.48
N GLY A 281 -7.97 3.54 3.88
CA GLY A 281 -8.85 4.66 3.56
C GLY A 281 -10.14 4.59 4.36
N TYR A 282 -10.69 5.74 4.67
CA TYR A 282 -11.76 5.91 5.63
C TYR A 282 -12.96 6.63 5.00
N ASN A 283 -14.19 6.17 5.28
CA ASN A 283 -15.44 6.79 4.77
C ASN A 283 -16.63 6.68 5.74
N ILE A 284 -17.21 5.49 5.94
CA ILE A 284 -18.42 5.24 6.73
C ILE A 284 -18.11 4.22 7.82
N TRP A 285 -18.72 4.36 9.00
CA TRP A 285 -18.49 3.63 10.25
C TRP A 285 -19.44 2.46 10.48
N ASP A 286 -19.07 1.57 11.40
CA ASP A 286 -19.93 0.48 11.88
C ASP A 286 -21.26 0.95 12.51
N ASP A 287 -21.29 2.13 13.13
CA ASP A 287 -22.50 2.72 13.68
C ASP A 287 -23.32 3.55 12.67
N GLY A 288 -22.89 3.59 11.41
CA GLY A 288 -23.53 4.33 10.32
C GLY A 288 -23.21 5.83 10.30
N SER A 289 -22.38 6.32 11.22
CA SER A 289 -21.81 7.67 11.12
C SER A 289 -20.60 7.67 10.17
N GLY A 290 -20.06 8.81 9.77
CA GLY A 290 -18.93 8.84 8.84
C GLY A 290 -18.72 10.17 8.16
N TYR A 291 -17.78 10.19 7.25
CA TYR A 291 -17.58 11.30 6.32
C TYR A 291 -18.72 11.33 5.31
N THR A 292 -19.05 12.51 4.87
CA THR A 292 -19.95 12.74 3.73
C THR A 292 -19.14 13.15 2.50
N PHE A 293 -19.77 13.15 1.34
CA PHE A 293 -19.10 13.68 0.15
C PHE A 293 -18.56 15.10 0.33
N ALA A 294 -19.24 15.95 1.13
CA ALA A 294 -18.80 17.32 1.40
C ALA A 294 -17.46 17.40 2.18
N ASP A 295 -17.11 16.34 2.88
CA ASP A 295 -15.89 16.28 3.70
C ASP A 295 -14.65 15.83 2.88
N LEU A 296 -14.85 15.42 1.61
CA LEU A 296 -13.77 15.06 0.69
C LEU A 296 -13.14 16.32 0.08
N ASP A 297 -12.63 17.21 0.92
CA ASP A 297 -12.07 18.50 0.55
C ASP A 297 -10.55 18.62 0.77
N GLY A 298 -9.92 17.53 1.25
CA GLY A 298 -8.50 17.45 1.59
C GLY A 298 -8.11 18.19 2.87
N GLN A 299 -9.10 18.69 3.65
CA GLN A 299 -8.87 19.53 4.83
C GLN A 299 -9.70 19.12 6.05
N THR A 300 -10.88 18.55 5.84
CA THR A 300 -11.81 18.21 6.93
C THR A 300 -11.33 17.02 7.74
N ALA A 301 -10.94 15.93 7.09
CA ALA A 301 -10.45 14.74 7.78
C ALA A 301 -9.09 14.95 8.44
N LEU A 302 -8.87 14.38 9.62
CA LEU A 302 -7.59 14.49 10.34
C LEU A 302 -6.46 13.81 9.59
N THR A 303 -6.72 12.65 9.01
CA THR A 303 -5.77 11.93 8.17
C THR A 303 -5.41 12.74 6.93
N SER A 304 -6.36 13.45 6.31
CA SER A 304 -6.11 14.36 5.18
C SER A 304 -5.24 15.55 5.60
N GLN A 305 -5.48 16.14 6.77
CA GLN A 305 -4.64 17.22 7.30
C GLN A 305 -3.20 16.76 7.55
N ALA A 306 -3.02 15.59 8.16
CA ALA A 306 -1.70 15.02 8.42
C ALA A 306 -0.97 14.62 7.13
N ALA A 307 -1.67 14.02 6.14
CA ALA A 307 -1.10 13.71 4.83
C ALA A 307 -0.62 14.97 4.10
N ALA A 308 -1.42 16.05 4.11
CA ALA A 308 -1.03 17.34 3.55
C ALA A 308 0.21 17.93 4.24
N LEU A 309 0.37 17.72 5.55
CA LEU A 309 1.57 18.11 6.29
C LEU A 309 2.79 17.31 5.84
N ALA A 310 2.68 15.99 5.65
CA ALA A 310 3.75 15.15 5.15
C ALA A 310 4.22 15.58 3.75
N VAL A 311 3.28 15.86 2.84
CA VAL A 311 3.58 16.38 1.50
C VAL A 311 4.34 17.70 1.57
N ARG A 312 3.90 18.66 2.40
CA ARG A 312 4.62 19.94 2.61
C ARG A 312 6.03 19.77 3.17
N ARG A 313 6.29 18.66 3.88
CA ARG A 313 7.63 18.31 4.40
C ARG A 313 8.52 17.62 3.36
N GLY A 314 8.04 17.49 2.13
CA GLY A 314 8.79 16.87 1.04
C GLY A 314 8.66 15.34 0.97
N VAL A 315 7.69 14.74 1.67
CA VAL A 315 7.43 13.31 1.64
C VAL A 315 6.41 12.96 0.54
N VAL A 316 6.75 12.03 -0.32
CA VAL A 316 5.82 11.49 -1.33
C VAL A 316 4.82 10.57 -0.62
N VAL A 317 3.57 10.97 -0.53
CA VAL A 317 2.50 10.19 0.10
C VAL A 317 1.64 9.55 -0.98
N VAL A 318 1.59 8.21 -0.99
CA VAL A 318 0.81 7.41 -1.94
C VAL A 318 -0.30 6.71 -1.17
N VAL A 319 -1.53 6.89 -1.62
CA VAL A 319 -2.73 6.38 -0.93
C VAL A 319 -3.62 5.63 -1.90
N ALA A 320 -4.16 4.50 -1.47
CA ALA A 320 -5.19 3.77 -2.19
C ALA A 320 -6.46 4.64 -2.35
N ALA A 321 -7.06 4.69 -3.53
CA ALA A 321 -8.24 5.51 -3.78
C ALA A 321 -9.48 5.03 -3.01
N GLY A 322 -9.54 3.76 -2.61
CA GLY A 322 -10.67 3.10 -1.98
C GLY A 322 -11.32 2.06 -2.89
N ASN A 323 -12.15 1.19 -2.32
CA ASN A 323 -12.77 0.06 -3.01
C ASN A 323 -14.31 0.20 -3.07
N GLU A 324 -14.79 1.43 -3.18
CA GLU A 324 -16.20 1.79 -3.07
C GLU A 324 -16.89 2.04 -4.44
N GLY A 325 -16.16 1.80 -5.54
CA GLY A 325 -16.60 2.18 -6.90
C GLY A 325 -17.89 1.51 -7.38
N ASP A 326 -18.25 0.35 -6.83
CA ASP A 326 -19.45 -0.42 -7.16
C ASP A 326 -20.53 -0.42 -6.06
N ASN A 327 -20.37 0.44 -5.02
CA ASN A 327 -21.36 0.65 -3.98
C ASN A 327 -21.93 2.09 -3.98
N ASP A 328 -22.82 2.40 -3.02
CA ASP A 328 -23.50 3.69 -2.93
C ASP A 328 -22.56 4.87 -2.67
N TRP A 329 -21.43 4.65 -1.98
CA TRP A 329 -20.41 5.69 -1.74
C TRP A 329 -19.68 6.10 -3.01
N ARG A 330 -19.15 5.15 -3.78
CA ARG A 330 -18.40 5.24 -5.04
C ARG A 330 -17.21 6.20 -5.12
N TYR A 331 -17.07 7.16 -4.21
CA TYR A 331 -16.03 8.18 -4.23
C TYR A 331 -14.75 7.68 -3.57
N VAL A 332 -13.66 8.44 -3.76
CA VAL A 332 -12.41 8.20 -3.04
C VAL A 332 -12.64 8.26 -1.52
N THR A 333 -11.78 7.59 -0.76
CA THR A 333 -11.79 7.62 0.71
C THR A 333 -10.69 8.56 1.20
N VAL A 334 -10.85 9.14 2.40
CA VAL A 334 -9.79 9.96 2.97
C VAL A 334 -8.63 9.05 3.43
N PRO A 335 -7.35 9.45 3.30
CA PRO A 335 -6.83 10.75 2.85
C PRO A 335 -6.47 10.82 1.35
N ALA A 336 -7.06 9.98 0.49
CA ALA A 336 -6.83 10.03 -0.96
C ALA A 336 -7.40 11.30 -1.64
N ASP A 337 -8.22 12.08 -0.91
CA ASP A 337 -8.81 13.34 -1.34
C ASP A 337 -7.84 14.54 -1.31
N VAL A 338 -6.64 14.39 -0.74
CA VAL A 338 -5.70 15.49 -0.49
C VAL A 338 -5.00 15.92 -1.79
N ASP A 339 -4.84 17.23 -1.97
CA ASP A 339 -3.99 17.77 -3.03
C ASP A 339 -2.50 17.51 -2.73
N GLY A 340 -1.74 17.07 -3.73
CA GLY A 340 -0.34 16.67 -3.58
C GLY A 340 -0.11 15.25 -3.05
N VAL A 341 -1.13 14.57 -2.52
CA VAL A 341 -1.10 13.12 -2.29
C VAL A 341 -1.35 12.39 -3.61
N ILE A 342 -0.60 11.34 -3.87
CA ILE A 342 -0.81 10.47 -5.04
C ILE A 342 -1.91 9.47 -4.71
N SER A 343 -3.13 9.74 -5.16
CA SER A 343 -4.27 8.83 -5.04
C SER A 343 -4.25 7.83 -6.19
N VAL A 344 -4.28 6.52 -5.88
CA VAL A 344 -4.10 5.45 -6.86
C VAL A 344 -5.37 4.61 -7.00
N GLY A 345 -5.97 4.65 -8.18
CA GLY A 345 -7.06 3.77 -8.58
C GLY A 345 -6.55 2.43 -9.11
N ALA A 346 -7.46 1.46 -9.23
CA ALA A 346 -7.14 0.10 -9.68
C ALA A 346 -7.68 -0.18 -11.07
N VAL A 347 -6.81 -0.66 -11.98
CA VAL A 347 -7.21 -1.25 -13.25
C VAL A 347 -7.09 -2.77 -13.22
N ALA A 348 -7.89 -3.43 -14.07
CA ALA A 348 -7.75 -4.85 -14.33
C ALA A 348 -6.41 -5.14 -15.01
N ARG A 349 -6.02 -6.42 -15.02
CA ARG A 349 -4.91 -6.86 -15.86
C ARG A 349 -5.25 -6.57 -17.33
N ALA A 350 -4.29 -6.01 -18.07
CA ALA A 350 -4.48 -5.79 -19.49
C ALA A 350 -4.87 -7.10 -20.20
N PRO A 351 -5.89 -7.10 -21.07
CA PRO A 351 -6.26 -8.27 -21.83
C PRO A 351 -5.07 -8.77 -22.68
N GLN A 352 -4.97 -10.09 -22.88
CA GLN A 352 -3.95 -10.65 -23.77
C GLN A 352 -4.27 -10.27 -25.22
N GLY A 353 -3.34 -9.62 -25.89
CA GLY A 353 -3.48 -9.17 -27.27
C GLY A 353 -2.80 -7.82 -27.50
N ALA A 354 -2.30 -7.58 -28.70
CA ALA A 354 -1.65 -6.32 -29.04
C ALA A 354 -2.64 -5.13 -28.86
N ASN A 355 -2.25 -4.12 -28.08
CA ASN A 355 -2.96 -2.85 -27.88
C ASN A 355 -4.26 -2.88 -27.06
N ALA A 356 -4.56 -3.93 -26.31
CA ALA A 356 -5.69 -3.88 -25.40
C ALA A 356 -5.30 -3.11 -24.14
N LEU A 357 -5.91 -1.95 -23.90
CA LEU A 357 -5.75 -1.16 -22.69
C LEU A 357 -6.56 -1.79 -21.56
N PRO A 358 -6.08 -1.71 -20.30
CA PRO A 358 -6.81 -2.23 -19.16
C PRO A 358 -8.04 -1.36 -18.86
N GLU A 359 -9.10 -2.02 -18.37
CA GLU A 359 -10.30 -1.34 -17.88
C GLU A 359 -10.17 -1.05 -16.38
N ILE A 360 -10.89 -0.04 -15.90
CA ILE A 360 -11.01 0.24 -14.48
C ILE A 360 -11.64 -0.97 -13.77
N ALA A 361 -11.10 -1.36 -12.63
CA ALA A 361 -11.74 -2.37 -11.79
C ALA A 361 -13.04 -1.80 -11.20
N ALA A 362 -14.14 -2.55 -11.25
CA ALA A 362 -15.47 -2.07 -10.86
C ALA A 362 -15.49 -1.48 -9.45
N PHE A 363 -14.75 -2.10 -8.52
CA PHE A 363 -14.65 -1.67 -7.14
C PHE A 363 -13.82 -0.38 -6.95
N SER A 364 -12.96 0.01 -7.91
CA SER A 364 -12.08 1.17 -7.74
C SER A 364 -12.89 2.44 -7.51
N SER A 365 -12.66 3.11 -6.40
CA SER A 365 -13.24 4.40 -6.07
C SER A 365 -12.84 5.48 -7.08
N ARG A 366 -13.72 6.48 -7.24
CA ARG A 366 -13.62 7.51 -8.27
C ARG A 366 -13.78 8.90 -7.65
N GLY A 367 -13.40 9.93 -8.40
CA GLY A 367 -13.71 11.30 -8.05
C GLY A 367 -15.09 11.74 -8.52
N PRO A 368 -15.32 13.06 -8.53
CA PRO A 368 -14.41 14.10 -8.05
C PRO A 368 -14.38 14.21 -6.53
N THR A 369 -13.47 15.02 -5.99
CA THR A 369 -13.56 15.52 -4.62
C THR A 369 -14.69 16.53 -4.47
N ALA A 370 -15.05 16.92 -3.22
CA ALA A 370 -16.13 17.87 -2.96
C ALA A 370 -15.85 19.26 -3.55
N ASP A 371 -14.59 19.66 -3.65
CA ASP A 371 -14.14 20.91 -4.27
C ASP A 371 -13.84 20.78 -5.78
N GLY A 372 -14.19 19.62 -6.38
CA GLY A 372 -14.17 19.40 -7.83
C GLY A 372 -12.81 18.98 -8.42
N ARG A 373 -11.82 18.62 -7.60
CA ARG A 373 -10.54 18.09 -8.09
C ARG A 373 -10.70 16.68 -8.66
N ILE A 374 -9.91 16.37 -9.68
CA ILE A 374 -9.83 15.03 -10.26
C ILE A 374 -9.08 14.11 -9.29
N LYS A 375 -9.72 13.00 -8.93
CA LYS A 375 -9.16 11.86 -8.24
C LYS A 375 -9.77 10.58 -8.83
N PRO A 376 -9.07 9.44 -8.81
CA PRO A 376 -7.67 9.27 -8.39
C PRO A 376 -6.74 10.13 -9.26
N ASP A 377 -5.47 10.28 -8.85
CA ASP A 377 -4.47 10.97 -9.69
C ASP A 377 -4.02 10.09 -10.86
N VAL A 378 -3.76 8.83 -10.58
CA VAL A 378 -3.31 7.83 -11.55
C VAL A 378 -3.91 6.47 -11.23
N VAL A 379 -3.77 5.52 -12.15
CA VAL A 379 -4.17 4.14 -11.93
C VAL A 379 -3.00 3.17 -12.14
N ALA A 380 -3.07 2.02 -11.47
CA ALA A 380 -2.12 0.92 -11.60
C ALA A 380 -2.85 -0.43 -11.52
N PRO A 381 -2.19 -1.57 -11.84
CA PRO A 381 -2.77 -2.89 -11.66
C PRO A 381 -3.24 -3.12 -10.22
N GLY A 382 -4.51 -3.47 -10.05
CA GLY A 382 -5.11 -3.76 -8.74
C GLY A 382 -6.33 -4.67 -8.86
N GLY A 383 -6.77 -4.97 -10.09
CA GLY A 383 -7.89 -5.88 -10.33
C GLY A 383 -7.54 -7.35 -10.20
N PHE A 384 -6.27 -7.70 -10.38
CA PHE A 384 -5.74 -9.05 -10.24
C PHE A 384 -4.21 -8.98 -10.15
N VAL A 385 -3.68 -9.00 -8.94
CA VAL A 385 -2.24 -8.91 -8.69
C VAL A 385 -1.74 -10.10 -7.89
N ARG A 386 -0.51 -10.49 -8.14
CA ARG A 386 0.17 -11.54 -7.39
C ARG A 386 0.85 -10.93 -6.18
N VAL A 387 0.62 -11.52 -5.02
CA VAL A 387 1.16 -11.07 -3.73
C VAL A 387 1.69 -12.26 -2.92
N VAL A 388 2.53 -11.99 -1.95
CA VAL A 388 2.96 -12.98 -0.95
C VAL A 388 1.83 -13.14 0.06
N SER A 389 1.46 -14.38 0.39
CA SER A 389 0.56 -14.64 1.52
C SER A 389 1.33 -14.84 2.83
N SER A 390 0.64 -14.71 3.96
CA SER A 390 1.23 -14.99 5.28
C SER A 390 1.68 -16.44 5.48
N ALA A 391 1.26 -17.36 4.58
CA ALA A 391 1.56 -18.80 4.64
C ALA A 391 2.75 -19.22 3.76
N GLU A 392 3.72 -18.36 3.47
CA GLU A 392 4.88 -18.64 2.61
C GLU A 392 4.54 -18.98 1.15
N ASP A 393 3.35 -18.67 0.69
CA ASP A 393 2.90 -18.92 -0.68
C ASP A 393 2.59 -17.60 -1.42
N TYR A 394 2.26 -17.72 -2.68
CA TYR A 394 1.90 -16.59 -3.54
C TYR A 394 0.43 -16.75 -3.95
N VAL A 395 -0.37 -15.75 -3.68
CA VAL A 395 -1.80 -15.72 -4.00
C VAL A 395 -2.13 -14.57 -4.94
N ASN A 396 -3.28 -14.64 -5.59
CA ASN A 396 -3.79 -13.50 -6.34
C ASN A 396 -4.77 -12.74 -5.46
N ASN A 397 -4.68 -11.41 -5.47
CA ASN A 397 -5.61 -10.57 -4.74
C ASN A 397 -6.03 -9.35 -5.58
N ARG A 398 -7.00 -8.57 -5.08
CA ARG A 398 -7.54 -7.38 -5.75
C ARG A 398 -7.85 -6.27 -4.73
N GLY A 399 -7.72 -5.04 -5.17
CA GLY A 399 -7.97 -3.84 -4.36
C GLY A 399 -7.09 -2.69 -4.83
N THR A 400 -7.52 -1.47 -4.62
CA THR A 400 -6.67 -0.28 -4.77
C THR A 400 -5.50 -0.32 -3.79
N SER A 401 -5.64 -1.05 -2.67
CA SER A 401 -4.59 -1.37 -1.71
C SER A 401 -3.38 -2.07 -2.33
N PHE A 402 -3.56 -2.75 -3.48
CA PHE A 402 -2.48 -3.44 -4.19
C PHE A 402 -1.98 -2.64 -5.40
N ALA A 403 -2.73 -1.63 -5.85
CA ALA A 403 -2.27 -0.66 -6.86
C ALA A 403 -1.33 0.38 -6.25
N ALA A 404 -1.66 0.92 -5.08
CA ALA A 404 -0.86 1.94 -4.39
C ALA A 404 0.61 1.53 -4.13
N PRO A 405 0.93 0.33 -3.60
CA PRO A 405 2.32 -0.08 -3.38
C PRO A 405 3.14 -0.23 -4.66
N LEU A 406 2.54 -0.58 -5.79
CA LEU A 406 3.24 -0.58 -7.08
C LEU A 406 3.72 0.83 -7.45
N ILE A 407 2.88 1.84 -7.20
CA ILE A 407 3.24 3.25 -7.43
C ILE A 407 4.23 3.75 -6.37
N SER A 408 4.08 3.35 -5.10
CA SER A 408 5.07 3.67 -4.06
C SER A 408 6.46 3.15 -4.41
N GLY A 409 6.55 1.92 -4.94
CA GLY A 409 7.79 1.36 -5.46
C GLY A 409 8.32 2.14 -6.67
N ALA A 410 7.46 2.48 -7.64
CA ALA A 410 7.86 3.31 -8.79
C ALA A 410 8.39 4.68 -8.32
N CYS A 411 7.74 5.34 -7.35
CA CYS A 411 8.23 6.60 -6.76
C CYS A 411 9.63 6.44 -6.14
N ALA A 412 9.90 5.30 -5.50
CA ALA A 412 11.24 5.04 -4.96
C ALA A 412 12.29 4.90 -6.07
N LEU A 413 11.96 4.29 -7.21
CA LEU A 413 12.86 4.26 -8.36
C LEU A 413 13.09 5.67 -8.93
N LEU A 414 12.03 6.48 -9.04
CA LEU A 414 12.15 7.86 -9.51
C LEU A 414 13.03 8.71 -8.57
N LEU A 415 12.90 8.56 -7.26
CA LEU A 415 13.77 9.24 -6.29
C LEU A 415 15.21 8.72 -6.31
N GLN A 416 15.45 7.44 -6.61
CA GLN A 416 16.80 6.91 -6.84
C GLN A 416 17.45 7.56 -8.06
N ILE A 417 16.68 7.80 -9.13
CA ILE A 417 17.15 8.44 -10.37
C ILE A 417 17.31 9.95 -10.17
N HIS A 418 16.38 10.58 -9.46
CA HIS A 418 16.29 12.02 -9.24
C HIS A 418 16.23 12.34 -7.74
N PRO A 419 17.34 12.24 -7.00
CA PRO A 419 17.33 12.43 -5.54
C PRO A 419 16.89 13.84 -5.06
N GLN A 420 16.86 14.81 -5.96
CA GLN A 420 16.42 16.19 -5.69
C GLN A 420 14.92 16.40 -5.90
N TRP A 421 14.18 15.45 -6.47
CA TRP A 421 12.75 15.60 -6.66
C TRP A 421 11.99 15.50 -5.34
N GLY A 422 10.94 16.31 -5.22
CA GLY A 422 9.97 16.23 -4.14
C GLY A 422 8.62 15.69 -4.62
N PRO A 423 7.60 15.73 -3.75
CA PRO A 423 6.25 15.23 -4.08
C PRO A 423 5.66 15.87 -5.34
N ALA A 424 5.88 17.16 -5.55
CA ALA A 424 5.31 17.89 -6.70
C ALA A 424 5.91 17.42 -8.03
N GLU A 425 7.23 17.23 -8.09
CA GLU A 425 7.92 16.74 -9.29
C GLU A 425 7.56 15.30 -9.59
N ILE A 426 7.50 14.44 -8.57
CA ILE A 426 7.08 13.03 -8.73
C ILE A 426 5.63 12.97 -9.25
N LEU A 427 4.70 13.67 -8.61
CA LEU A 427 3.30 13.68 -9.04
C LEU A 427 3.13 14.23 -10.45
N ALA A 428 3.83 15.31 -10.80
CA ALA A 428 3.81 15.90 -12.14
C ALA A 428 4.35 14.89 -13.18
N ALA A 429 5.50 14.27 -12.93
CA ALA A 429 6.09 13.29 -13.83
C ALA A 429 5.15 12.10 -14.07
N LEU A 430 4.53 11.55 -13.03
CA LEU A 430 3.57 10.46 -13.16
C LEU A 430 2.33 10.87 -13.97
N LYS A 431 1.80 12.07 -13.76
CA LYS A 431 0.61 12.59 -14.47
C LYS A 431 0.90 12.89 -15.94
N GLU A 432 2.01 13.58 -16.22
CA GLU A 432 2.35 14.04 -17.56
C GLU A 432 2.71 12.91 -18.52
N THR A 433 3.14 11.77 -17.99
CA THR A 433 3.59 10.61 -18.79
C THR A 433 2.65 9.42 -18.71
N ALA A 434 1.58 9.51 -17.94
CA ALA A 434 0.59 8.44 -17.84
C ALA A 434 -0.03 8.12 -19.20
N VAL A 435 -0.30 6.85 -19.44
CA VAL A 435 -1.05 6.39 -20.61
C VAL A 435 -2.52 6.69 -20.39
N ASP A 436 -3.06 7.60 -21.17
CA ASP A 436 -4.46 8.03 -21.10
C ASP A 436 -5.42 6.85 -21.36
N LEU A 437 -6.43 6.71 -20.50
CA LEU A 437 -7.41 5.63 -20.54
C LEU A 437 -8.83 6.21 -20.48
N GLY A 438 -9.75 5.56 -21.18
CA GLY A 438 -11.16 5.99 -21.19
C GLY A 438 -11.42 7.13 -22.16
N ASP A 439 -12.09 8.19 -21.69
CA ASP A 439 -12.32 9.40 -22.46
C ASP A 439 -11.03 10.21 -22.56
N ALA A 440 -10.81 10.91 -23.67
CA ALA A 440 -9.55 11.63 -23.91
C ALA A 440 -9.30 12.74 -22.87
N GLY A 441 -8.15 12.67 -22.22
CA GLY A 441 -7.69 13.60 -21.18
C GLY A 441 -8.10 13.17 -19.76
N PRO A 442 -7.60 13.87 -18.73
CA PRO A 442 -7.81 13.48 -17.34
C PRO A 442 -9.29 13.45 -16.96
N ASP A 443 -9.73 12.37 -16.31
CA ASP A 443 -11.10 12.15 -15.86
C ASP A 443 -11.17 11.66 -14.41
N THR A 444 -12.39 11.57 -13.86
CA THR A 444 -12.59 11.15 -12.46
C THR A 444 -12.59 9.64 -12.24
N THR A 445 -12.38 8.85 -13.27
CA THR A 445 -12.33 7.38 -13.23
C THR A 445 -10.91 6.87 -13.27
N TYR A 446 -10.11 7.39 -14.20
CA TYR A 446 -8.73 6.96 -14.44
C TYR A 446 -7.69 7.99 -14.00
N GLY A 447 -8.11 9.18 -13.55
CA GLY A 447 -7.19 10.28 -13.29
C GLY A 447 -6.50 10.74 -14.57
N TRP A 448 -5.19 10.78 -14.56
CA TRP A 448 -4.36 11.04 -15.75
C TRP A 448 -4.05 9.77 -16.55
N GLY A 449 -4.42 8.60 -16.04
CA GLY A 449 -4.25 7.33 -16.73
C GLY A 449 -3.36 6.32 -16.01
N LEU A 450 -2.96 5.28 -16.75
CA LEU A 450 -2.07 4.21 -16.28
C LEU A 450 -0.64 4.74 -16.19
N VAL A 451 0.01 4.52 -15.06
CA VAL A 451 1.39 4.94 -14.85
C VAL A 451 2.34 4.27 -15.84
N ASP A 452 3.21 5.06 -16.43
CA ASP A 452 4.41 4.65 -17.16
C ASP A 452 5.65 5.14 -16.39
N ALA A 453 6.21 4.27 -15.56
CA ALA A 453 7.35 4.61 -14.69
C ALA A 453 8.63 4.90 -15.49
N LEU A 454 8.80 4.25 -16.65
CA LEU A 454 9.94 4.51 -17.53
C LEU A 454 9.86 5.92 -18.12
N ALA A 455 8.72 6.28 -18.70
CA ALA A 455 8.53 7.62 -19.25
C ALA A 455 8.63 8.70 -18.15
N ALA A 456 8.04 8.45 -16.98
CA ALA A 456 8.13 9.36 -15.82
C ALA A 456 9.58 9.57 -15.35
N SER A 457 10.43 8.56 -15.50
CA SER A 457 11.85 8.66 -15.13
C SER A 457 12.68 9.51 -16.07
N GLY A 458 12.19 9.84 -17.26
CA GLY A 458 12.96 10.49 -18.32
C GLY A 458 14.10 9.63 -18.89
N GLN A 459 14.19 8.36 -18.48
CA GLN A 459 15.17 7.43 -19.02
C GLN A 459 14.68 6.90 -20.38
N ALA A 460 15.62 6.66 -21.27
CA ALA A 460 15.33 6.02 -22.55
C ALA A 460 15.87 4.59 -22.54
N VAL A 461 15.04 3.64 -22.91
CA VAL A 461 15.55 2.30 -23.25
C VAL A 461 16.35 2.42 -24.53
N ASP A 462 17.52 1.80 -24.55
CA ASP A 462 18.29 1.65 -25.80
C ASP A 462 17.49 0.71 -26.73
N THR A 463 16.58 1.30 -27.50
CA THR A 463 15.73 0.53 -28.41
C THR A 463 16.50 0.22 -29.67
N PRO A 464 16.66 -1.07 -30.02
CA PRO A 464 17.35 -1.44 -31.25
C PRO A 464 16.59 -0.89 -32.47
N GLU A 465 17.31 -0.53 -33.49
CA GLU A 465 16.71 -0.04 -34.77
C GLU A 465 15.78 -1.08 -35.42
N GLN A 466 15.97 -2.35 -35.11
CA GLN A 466 15.19 -3.46 -35.67
C GLN A 466 14.97 -4.56 -34.61
N THR A 467 13.79 -5.15 -34.60
CA THR A 467 13.53 -6.39 -33.87
C THR A 467 14.32 -7.54 -34.51
N VAL A 468 15.24 -8.13 -33.76
CA VAL A 468 16.13 -9.20 -34.19
C VAL A 468 16.12 -10.34 -33.20
N ALA A 469 16.12 -11.58 -33.70
CA ALA A 469 16.44 -12.76 -32.91
C ALA A 469 17.88 -13.16 -33.16
N GLY A 470 18.68 -13.28 -32.13
CA GLY A 470 20.03 -13.81 -32.20
C GLY A 470 20.04 -15.34 -32.40
N ALA A 471 21.21 -15.88 -32.74
CA ALA A 471 21.38 -17.33 -32.84
C ALA A 471 21.25 -17.98 -31.44
N PRO A 472 20.51 -19.10 -31.30
CA PRO A 472 20.38 -19.77 -30.01
C PRO A 472 21.73 -20.32 -29.52
N PHE A 473 21.98 -20.19 -28.22
CA PHE A 473 23.22 -20.68 -27.60
C PHE A 473 22.93 -21.34 -26.22
N PRO A 474 23.77 -22.29 -25.78
CA PRO A 474 24.80 -22.96 -26.56
C PRO A 474 24.21 -23.81 -27.67
N ASN A 475 24.86 -23.85 -28.81
CA ASN A 475 24.48 -24.72 -29.92
C ASN A 475 25.75 -25.32 -30.56
N PRO A 476 26.09 -26.61 -30.31
CA PRO A 476 25.29 -27.64 -29.65
C PRO A 476 25.04 -27.40 -28.17
N ALA A 477 23.80 -27.66 -27.73
CA ALA A 477 23.41 -27.59 -26.34
C ALA A 477 23.92 -28.82 -25.57
N ARG A 478 24.78 -28.57 -24.58
CA ARG A 478 25.31 -29.58 -23.65
C ARG A 478 24.83 -29.36 -22.24
N THR A 479 24.20 -28.24 -22.02
CA THR A 479 23.51 -27.85 -20.79
C THR A 479 22.02 -28.09 -20.92
N GLU A 480 21.28 -27.94 -19.87
CA GLU A 480 19.85 -28.22 -19.80
C GLU A 480 18.97 -27.08 -20.37
N VAL A 481 19.61 -25.95 -20.75
CA VAL A 481 18.94 -24.73 -21.23
C VAL A 481 19.56 -24.26 -22.53
N VAL A 482 18.70 -23.80 -23.45
CA VAL A 482 19.09 -23.06 -24.66
C VAL A 482 18.50 -21.65 -24.59
N HIS A 483 19.33 -20.65 -24.80
CA HIS A 483 18.98 -19.23 -24.79
C HIS A 483 18.74 -18.74 -26.23
N PHE A 484 17.68 -17.98 -26.44
CA PHE A 484 17.36 -17.29 -27.67
C PHE A 484 17.46 -15.78 -27.41
N PRO A 485 18.57 -15.12 -27.82
CA PRO A 485 18.72 -13.68 -27.64
C PRO A 485 17.71 -12.91 -28.47
N LEU A 486 17.18 -11.82 -27.90
CA LEU A 486 16.16 -10.98 -28.48
C LEU A 486 16.54 -9.51 -28.33
N ASP A 487 16.49 -8.78 -29.44
CA ASP A 487 16.51 -7.33 -29.45
C ASP A 487 15.17 -6.85 -30.01
N LEU A 488 14.39 -6.12 -29.21
CA LEU A 488 13.01 -5.78 -29.50
C LEU A 488 12.82 -4.27 -29.60
N VAL A 489 12.28 -3.79 -30.72
CA VAL A 489 11.97 -2.36 -30.94
C VAL A 489 10.78 -1.90 -30.08
N ALA A 490 9.86 -2.80 -29.81
CA ALA A 490 8.67 -2.55 -29.02
C ALA A 490 8.37 -3.76 -28.11
N GLN A 491 7.43 -3.61 -27.18
CA GLN A 491 6.92 -4.76 -26.44
C GLN A 491 6.32 -5.78 -27.42
N GLU A 492 6.83 -7.02 -27.40
CA GLU A 492 6.43 -8.07 -28.34
C GLU A 492 6.08 -9.36 -27.61
N ALA A 493 5.12 -10.06 -28.18
CA ALA A 493 4.79 -11.43 -27.80
C ALA A 493 5.75 -12.40 -28.49
N VAL A 494 6.39 -13.29 -27.72
CA VAL A 494 7.35 -14.26 -28.21
C VAL A 494 6.90 -15.66 -27.87
N ALA A 495 6.89 -16.56 -28.86
CA ALA A 495 6.56 -17.97 -28.72
C ALA A 495 7.60 -18.84 -29.40
N LEU A 496 7.88 -20.01 -28.84
CA LEU A 496 8.83 -20.97 -29.40
C LEU A 496 8.17 -22.32 -29.61
N LYS A 497 8.35 -22.92 -30.77
CA LYS A 497 8.01 -24.33 -31.07
C LYS A 497 9.25 -25.07 -31.50
N VAL A 498 9.43 -26.28 -30.95
CA VAL A 498 10.57 -27.15 -31.26
C VAL A 498 10.06 -28.45 -31.88
N PHE A 499 10.69 -28.85 -32.99
CA PHE A 499 10.29 -30.00 -33.79
C PHE A 499 11.46 -30.99 -33.94
N ASP A 500 11.12 -32.27 -34.03
CA ASP A 500 12.10 -33.31 -34.42
C ASP A 500 12.44 -33.26 -35.93
N LEU A 501 13.32 -34.15 -36.36
CA LEU A 501 13.78 -34.21 -37.76
C LEU A 501 12.67 -34.60 -38.76
N VAL A 502 11.58 -35.20 -38.31
CA VAL A 502 10.45 -35.59 -39.16
C VAL A 502 9.28 -34.63 -39.08
N GLY A 503 9.45 -33.52 -38.31
CA GLY A 503 8.47 -32.43 -38.20
C GLY A 503 7.43 -32.59 -37.12
N ASN A 504 7.58 -33.53 -36.18
CA ASN A 504 6.70 -33.61 -35.04
C ASN A 504 7.05 -32.54 -34.01
N LEU A 505 6.03 -31.89 -33.48
CA LEU A 505 6.19 -30.95 -32.35
C LEU A 505 6.62 -31.73 -31.10
N VAL A 506 7.80 -31.43 -30.56
CA VAL A 506 8.37 -32.09 -29.40
C VAL A 506 8.32 -31.25 -28.13
N ASP A 507 8.29 -29.92 -28.31
CA ASP A 507 8.11 -28.97 -27.22
C ASP A 507 7.63 -27.62 -27.72
N GLU A 508 6.96 -26.86 -26.85
CA GLU A 508 6.58 -25.48 -27.14
C GLU A 508 6.62 -24.62 -25.87
N ILE A 509 7.04 -23.37 -26.03
CA ILE A 509 6.84 -22.29 -25.09
C ILE A 509 5.71 -21.45 -25.66
N LEU A 510 4.60 -21.40 -24.92
CA LEU A 510 3.47 -20.54 -25.26
C LEU A 510 3.90 -19.07 -25.22
N GLU A 511 3.12 -18.24 -25.85
CA GLU A 511 3.35 -16.81 -25.99
C GLU A 511 3.74 -16.13 -24.65
N ARG A 512 4.90 -15.48 -24.63
CA ARG A 512 5.39 -14.65 -23.53
C ARG A 512 5.63 -13.24 -24.04
N ARG A 513 5.31 -12.22 -23.23
CA ARG A 513 5.59 -10.83 -23.56
C ARG A 513 6.95 -10.41 -23.03
N PHE A 514 7.69 -9.73 -23.89
CA PHE A 514 8.97 -9.11 -23.57
C PHE A 514 8.86 -7.61 -23.84
N ALA A 515 9.41 -6.78 -22.94
CA ALA A 515 9.49 -5.34 -23.15
C ALA A 515 10.37 -4.98 -24.35
N ALA A 516 10.27 -3.73 -24.82
CA ALA A 516 11.26 -3.21 -25.79
C ALA A 516 12.66 -3.20 -25.14
N GLY A 517 13.71 -3.37 -25.94
CA GLY A 517 15.10 -3.30 -25.48
C GLY A 517 16.00 -4.36 -26.11
N SER A 518 17.31 -4.16 -25.95
CA SER A 518 18.36 -5.08 -26.38
C SER A 518 18.76 -6.04 -25.26
N GLY A 519 19.30 -7.20 -25.64
CA GLY A 519 19.89 -8.16 -24.70
C GLY A 519 18.90 -8.98 -23.89
N GLN A 520 17.63 -9.02 -24.28
CA GLN A 520 16.66 -9.93 -23.70
C GLN A 520 16.84 -11.36 -24.21
N GLU A 521 16.32 -12.36 -23.52
CA GLU A 521 16.42 -13.73 -23.98
C GLU A 521 15.20 -14.58 -23.58
N LEU A 522 14.76 -15.42 -24.50
CA LEU A 522 13.84 -16.50 -24.23
C LEU A 522 14.66 -17.75 -23.91
N GLN A 523 14.38 -18.38 -22.78
CA GLN A 523 15.06 -19.62 -22.35
C GLN A 523 14.19 -20.83 -22.65
N TRP A 524 14.78 -21.85 -23.26
CA TRP A 524 14.16 -23.16 -23.44
C TRP A 524 14.86 -24.17 -22.54
N GLU A 525 14.16 -24.53 -21.45
CA GLU A 525 14.60 -25.55 -20.51
C GLU A 525 14.11 -26.93 -20.95
N PHE A 526 15.03 -27.75 -21.40
CA PHE A 526 14.71 -29.11 -21.87
C PHE A 526 15.12 -30.22 -20.90
N ALA A 527 15.69 -29.90 -19.75
CA ALA A 527 16.11 -30.85 -18.72
C ALA A 527 15.00 -31.79 -18.25
N GLN A 528 13.83 -31.22 -18.05
CA GLN A 528 12.66 -31.94 -17.52
C GLN A 528 11.92 -32.75 -18.60
N ARG A 529 12.32 -32.65 -19.88
CA ARG A 529 11.70 -33.36 -21.00
C ARG A 529 12.36 -34.72 -21.22
N LYS A 530 11.87 -35.75 -20.52
CA LYS A 530 12.44 -37.10 -20.52
C LYS A 530 12.51 -37.75 -21.90
N ASN A 531 11.80 -37.26 -22.92
CA ASN A 531 11.65 -37.84 -24.25
C ASN A 531 12.54 -37.19 -25.33
N LEU A 532 13.34 -36.18 -24.99
CA LEU A 532 14.25 -35.55 -25.93
C LEU A 532 15.57 -36.35 -25.99
N ALA A 533 15.86 -36.94 -27.14
CA ALA A 533 17.10 -37.66 -27.39
C ALA A 533 18.23 -36.71 -27.87
N ASN A 534 19.49 -37.17 -27.83
CA ASN A 534 20.57 -36.51 -28.54
C ASN A 534 20.23 -36.46 -30.03
N GLY A 535 20.39 -35.30 -30.66
CA GLY A 535 20.05 -35.13 -32.06
C GLY A 535 19.88 -33.69 -32.50
N LEU A 536 19.47 -33.54 -33.75
CA LEU A 536 19.17 -32.25 -34.35
C LEU A 536 17.65 -31.98 -34.23
N TYR A 537 17.32 -30.77 -33.83
CA TYR A 537 15.94 -30.25 -33.71
C TYR A 537 15.79 -28.99 -34.54
N PHE A 538 14.58 -28.75 -35.04
CA PHE A 538 14.23 -27.48 -35.68
C PHE A 538 13.45 -26.64 -34.70
N TYR A 539 13.67 -25.31 -34.72
CA TYR A 539 12.85 -24.38 -33.96
C TYR A 539 12.13 -23.39 -34.86
N HIS A 540 10.96 -22.98 -34.43
CA HIS A 540 10.21 -21.86 -34.96
C HIS A 540 9.96 -20.87 -33.81
N LEU A 541 10.63 -19.71 -33.86
CA LEU A 541 10.50 -18.63 -32.91
C LEU A 541 9.63 -17.53 -33.54
N GLN A 542 8.48 -17.26 -32.93
CA GLN A 542 7.57 -16.20 -33.34
C GLN A 542 7.81 -14.98 -32.45
N ILE A 543 8.00 -13.79 -33.03
CA ILE A 543 8.14 -12.50 -32.33
C ILE A 543 7.12 -11.55 -32.94
N GLY A 544 6.02 -11.28 -32.24
CA GLY A 544 4.89 -10.55 -32.80
C GLY A 544 4.42 -11.18 -34.13
N THR A 545 4.50 -10.40 -35.22
CA THR A 545 4.15 -10.87 -36.57
C THR A 545 5.32 -11.51 -37.35
N LYS A 546 6.55 -11.44 -36.81
CA LYS A 546 7.76 -11.97 -37.45
C LYS A 546 8.06 -13.39 -36.97
N SER A 547 8.62 -14.24 -37.84
CA SER A 547 9.05 -15.58 -37.48
C SER A 547 10.52 -15.85 -37.85
N HIS A 548 11.20 -16.56 -36.98
CA HIS A 548 12.58 -17.01 -37.15
C HIS A 548 12.63 -18.53 -37.02
N THR A 549 13.35 -19.19 -37.92
CA THR A 549 13.51 -20.64 -37.86
C THR A 549 14.99 -21.02 -37.91
N GLY A 550 15.33 -22.10 -37.27
CA GLY A 550 16.70 -22.59 -37.26
C GLY A 550 16.83 -24.00 -36.70
N LYS A 551 18.06 -24.33 -36.33
CA LYS A 551 18.41 -25.68 -35.87
C LYS A 551 19.11 -25.60 -34.51
N ILE A 552 18.82 -26.59 -33.65
CA ILE A 552 19.49 -26.79 -32.37
C ILE A 552 19.96 -28.24 -32.31
N ALA A 553 21.24 -28.44 -31.99
CA ALA A 553 21.78 -29.76 -31.72
C ALA A 553 21.81 -30.00 -30.20
N LEU A 554 21.15 -31.05 -29.73
CA LEU A 554 21.22 -31.51 -28.34
C LEU A 554 22.26 -32.61 -28.20
N VAL A 555 23.18 -32.46 -27.26
CA VAL A 555 24.23 -33.43 -26.94
C VAL A 555 24.29 -33.59 -25.42
N ARG A 556 23.58 -34.59 -24.90
CA ARG A 556 23.56 -34.92 -23.45
C ARG A 556 24.69 -35.85 -23.08
#